data_ae0db74171b551645a53657f0fcdd09a
#
_entry.id   ae0db74171b551645a53657f0fcdd09a
#
_cell.length_a   1.000
_cell.length_b   1.000
_cell.length_c   1.000
_cell.angle_alpha   90.00
_cell.angle_beta   90.00
_cell.angle_gamma   90.00
#
_symmetry.space_group_name_H-M   'P 1'
#
loop_
_entity.id
_entity.type
_entity.pdbx_description
1 polymer ?
#
loop_
_entity_poly.entity_id
_entity_poly.type
_entity_poly.pdbx_seq_one_letter_code
_entity_poly.pdbx_strand_id
1 'polypeptide(L)'
;MKVLVINCGSSSLKYQLIDSETEVALAVGLCERIGIDGRLNHTPNGGEKVVIEQAMPDHEVAIRMVLDALTNENYGVIKNLDEIDAIGHRLVHGGEKFTKSVIIDDEVIAGVEECSPLAPLHNPANLIGVRACQAIMPGVPNIGVFDTAFHQTMEPVAYMYGLPYEYYEKYKVRSYGFHGTSHSFVSKRAIQMLNLDPDNSKIIVCHLGNGSSISAVKNGKVVDTSMGMTPMEGLVMGTRCGDMDPTIVEYLAHSLNKSLEEVMVILNKKSGVLGISGVSSDFRDLDKASNEGNERAKLAVEVFSYRTAKYIGSYIAAMNGVDAIVFTAGLGENNIVVREQVLNHFGYMGITLDKEANQIRGEEKIISTPDSKVTVAVIPTNEELAIAHETVALLK
;
A
#
# COMPACT_ATOMS: atom_id res chain seq x y z
N MET A 1 5.29 24.60 -1.39
CA MET A 1 6.31 23.88 -0.58
C MET A 1 6.87 22.75 -1.39
N LYS A 2 8.19 22.56 -1.36
CA LYS A 2 8.84 21.36 -1.93
C LYS A 2 9.01 20.31 -0.84
N VAL A 3 8.34 19.18 -0.98
CA VAL A 3 8.33 18.10 -0.01
C VAL A 3 9.11 16.90 -0.57
N LEU A 4 10.15 16.48 0.13
CA LEU A 4 10.87 15.25 -0.17
C LEU A 4 10.14 14.08 0.50
N VAL A 5 9.50 13.23 -0.29
CA VAL A 5 8.83 12.03 0.22
C VAL A 5 9.78 10.84 0.14
N ILE A 6 9.91 10.11 1.25
CA ILE A 6 10.82 8.98 1.39
C ILE A 6 10.07 7.74 1.89
N ASN A 7 10.34 6.62 1.22
CA ASN A 7 9.89 5.30 1.62
C ASN A 7 11.09 4.35 1.69
N CYS A 8 11.58 4.12 2.91
CA CYS A 8 12.72 3.25 3.19
C CYS A 8 12.28 1.80 3.45
N GLY A 9 12.75 0.89 2.61
CA GLY A 9 12.71 -0.55 2.85
C GLY A 9 14.06 -1.07 3.37
N SER A 10 14.16 -2.36 3.67
CA SER A 10 15.39 -2.96 4.22
C SER A 10 16.61 -2.87 3.30
N SER A 11 16.42 -2.89 1.99
CA SER A 11 17.50 -2.85 0.98
C SER A 11 17.20 -1.91 -0.18
N SER A 12 16.23 -1.02 -0.03
CA SER A 12 15.81 -0.07 -1.05
C SER A 12 15.29 1.21 -0.43
N LEU A 13 15.32 2.30 -1.20
CA LEU A 13 14.76 3.58 -0.83
C LEU A 13 14.11 4.20 -2.06
N LYS A 14 12.79 4.39 -2.02
CA LYS A 14 12.04 5.11 -3.04
C LYS A 14 11.83 6.56 -2.59
N TYR A 15 11.96 7.51 -3.49
CA TYR A 15 11.73 8.91 -3.20
C TYR A 15 11.03 9.66 -4.33
N GLN A 16 10.37 10.74 -3.94
CA GLN A 16 9.89 11.78 -4.84
C GLN A 16 10.10 13.16 -4.21
N LEU A 17 10.56 14.12 -5.00
CA LEU A 17 10.50 15.53 -4.61
C LEU A 17 9.26 16.14 -5.26
N ILE A 18 8.30 16.57 -4.46
CA ILE A 18 7.00 17.04 -4.92
C ILE A 18 6.83 18.54 -4.60
N ASP A 19 6.42 19.30 -5.59
CA ASP A 19 5.91 20.65 -5.37
C ASP A 19 4.43 20.54 -4.95
N SER A 20 4.14 20.88 -3.70
CA SER A 20 2.80 20.71 -3.11
C SER A 20 1.76 21.72 -3.62
N GLU A 21 2.15 22.79 -4.32
CA GLU A 21 1.23 23.76 -4.87
C GLU A 21 0.73 23.34 -6.25
N THR A 22 1.65 22.77 -7.05
CA THR A 22 1.33 22.28 -8.40
C THR A 22 1.00 20.79 -8.42
N GLU A 23 1.25 20.08 -7.31
CA GLU A 23 1.12 18.62 -7.16
C GLU A 23 2.01 17.82 -8.13
N VAL A 24 3.04 18.47 -8.68
CA VAL A 24 3.96 17.88 -9.64
C VAL A 24 5.15 17.25 -8.91
N ALA A 25 5.46 15.99 -9.23
CA ALA A 25 6.71 15.39 -8.86
C ALA A 25 7.84 16.00 -9.71
N LEU A 26 8.72 16.78 -9.08
CA LEU A 26 9.88 17.41 -9.72
C LEU A 26 10.94 16.37 -10.08
N ALA A 27 11.11 15.35 -9.26
CA ALA A 27 11.95 14.19 -9.53
C ALA A 27 11.38 12.96 -8.84
N VAL A 28 11.62 11.79 -9.43
CA VAL A 28 11.33 10.49 -8.85
C VAL A 28 12.57 9.61 -8.89
N GLY A 29 12.72 8.70 -7.92
CA GLY A 29 13.85 7.79 -7.96
C GLY A 29 13.74 6.61 -7.00
N LEU A 30 14.68 5.69 -7.21
CA LEU A 30 14.78 4.45 -6.48
C LEU A 30 16.25 4.07 -6.28
N CYS A 31 16.67 3.99 -5.02
CA CYS A 31 17.89 3.30 -4.65
C CYS A 31 17.57 1.82 -4.44
N GLU A 32 18.34 0.96 -5.08
CA GLU A 32 18.21 -0.49 -5.02
C GLU A 32 19.50 -1.12 -4.51
N ARG A 33 19.39 -2.32 -3.92
CA ARG A 33 20.55 -3.12 -3.50
C ARG A 33 21.43 -2.42 -2.46
N ILE A 34 20.81 -1.64 -1.57
CA ILE A 34 21.49 -1.02 -0.42
C ILE A 34 22.06 -2.14 0.46
N GLY A 35 23.32 -1.99 0.89
CA GLY A 35 24.06 -3.01 1.64
C GLY A 35 24.76 -4.05 0.75
N ILE A 36 24.68 -3.94 -0.58
CA ILE A 36 25.32 -4.85 -1.55
C ILE A 36 26.26 -4.06 -2.47
N ASP A 37 25.79 -3.69 -3.64
CA ASP A 37 26.58 -2.97 -4.66
C ASP A 37 25.99 -1.60 -5.04
N GLY A 38 24.74 -1.36 -4.67
CA GLY A 38 24.05 -0.08 -4.79
C GLY A 38 23.79 0.36 -6.24
N ARG A 39 22.57 0.92 -6.44
CA ARG A 39 22.16 1.53 -7.71
C ARG A 39 21.10 2.58 -7.45
N LEU A 40 21.32 3.81 -7.91
CA LEU A 40 20.30 4.87 -7.91
C LEU A 40 19.75 5.04 -9.33
N ASN A 41 18.45 4.91 -9.46
CA ASN A 41 17.68 5.32 -10.63
C ASN A 41 17.05 6.68 -10.31
N HIS A 42 17.39 7.73 -11.04
CA HIS A 42 16.86 9.09 -10.87
C HIS A 42 16.22 9.56 -12.16
N THR A 43 15.02 10.15 -12.08
CA THR A 43 14.32 10.69 -13.24
C THR A 43 13.80 12.08 -12.88
N PRO A 44 14.40 13.16 -13.41
CA PRO A 44 13.86 14.50 -13.27
C PRO A 44 12.61 14.66 -14.12
N ASN A 45 11.70 15.53 -13.70
CA ASN A 45 10.48 15.81 -14.46
C ASN A 45 10.82 16.38 -15.84
N GLY A 46 10.28 15.76 -16.89
CA GLY A 46 10.55 16.13 -18.28
C GLY A 46 11.95 15.78 -18.79
N GLY A 47 12.78 15.10 -17.98
CA GLY A 47 14.13 14.67 -18.34
C GLY A 47 14.24 13.15 -18.54
N GLU A 48 15.44 12.73 -18.96
CA GLU A 48 15.76 11.32 -19.14
C GLU A 48 16.15 10.65 -17.80
N LYS A 49 15.92 9.34 -17.73
CA LYS A 49 16.33 8.53 -16.58
C LYS A 49 17.85 8.45 -16.49
N VAL A 50 18.39 8.85 -15.36
CA VAL A 50 19.82 8.72 -15.02
C VAL A 50 20.01 7.51 -14.11
N VAL A 51 20.99 6.68 -14.39
CA VAL A 51 21.36 5.52 -13.59
C VAL A 51 22.77 5.73 -13.03
N ILE A 52 22.88 5.69 -11.70
CA ILE A 52 24.16 5.86 -11.00
C ILE A 52 24.45 4.54 -10.27
N GLU A 53 25.48 3.84 -10.71
CA GLU A 53 25.99 2.63 -10.09
C GLU A 53 27.13 3.00 -9.13
N GLN A 54 26.84 2.95 -7.85
CA GLN A 54 27.79 3.28 -6.79
C GLN A 54 27.42 2.49 -5.53
N ALA A 55 28.43 1.97 -4.84
CA ALA A 55 28.23 1.24 -3.60
C ALA A 55 27.45 2.07 -2.57
N MET A 56 26.41 1.49 -2.05
CA MET A 56 25.56 2.03 -0.99
C MET A 56 25.64 1.08 0.22
N PRO A 57 26.64 1.21 1.09
CA PRO A 57 26.81 0.33 2.25
C PRO A 57 25.62 0.41 3.21
N ASP A 58 24.96 1.56 3.26
CA ASP A 58 23.83 1.85 4.14
C ASP A 58 22.84 2.88 3.54
N HIS A 59 21.78 3.15 4.27
CA HIS A 59 20.75 4.13 3.87
C HIS A 59 21.23 5.59 3.97
N GLU A 60 22.22 5.89 4.83
CA GLU A 60 22.77 7.24 4.90
C GLU A 60 23.47 7.61 3.59
N VAL A 61 24.29 6.71 3.05
CA VAL A 61 24.92 6.89 1.74
C VAL A 61 23.85 6.99 0.65
N ALA A 62 22.81 6.14 0.68
CA ALA A 62 21.73 6.19 -0.29
C ALA A 62 21.01 7.55 -0.27
N ILE A 63 20.71 8.11 0.90
CA ILE A 63 20.07 9.44 1.02
C ILE A 63 21.01 10.54 0.52
N ARG A 64 22.30 10.51 0.85
CA ARG A 64 23.28 11.47 0.30
C ARG A 64 23.29 11.45 -1.24
N MET A 65 23.31 10.26 -1.85
CA MET A 65 23.25 10.13 -3.29
C MET A 65 21.96 10.67 -3.90
N VAL A 66 20.82 10.52 -3.21
CA VAL A 66 19.54 11.13 -3.63
C VAL A 66 19.66 12.65 -3.61
N LEU A 67 20.19 13.23 -2.53
CA LEU A 67 20.34 14.69 -2.39
C LEU A 67 21.34 15.26 -3.41
N ASP A 68 22.44 14.56 -3.66
CA ASP A 68 23.41 14.90 -4.71
C ASP A 68 22.77 14.85 -6.11
N ALA A 69 21.92 13.86 -6.37
CA ALA A 69 21.18 13.77 -7.63
C ALA A 69 20.17 14.90 -7.80
N LEU A 70 19.46 15.29 -6.72
CA LEU A 70 18.49 16.39 -6.75
C LEU A 70 19.12 17.75 -7.01
N THR A 71 20.38 17.94 -6.58
CA THR A 71 21.14 19.21 -6.74
C THR A 71 22.16 19.19 -7.88
N ASN A 72 22.24 18.10 -8.65
CA ASN A 72 23.23 17.96 -9.73
C ASN A 72 23.06 19.02 -10.83
N GLU A 73 24.15 19.58 -11.31
CA GLU A 73 24.14 20.66 -12.32
C GLU A 73 23.51 20.23 -13.68
N ASN A 74 23.55 18.94 -14.03
CA ASN A 74 23.09 18.45 -15.35
C ASN A 74 21.67 17.88 -15.34
N TYR A 75 21.23 17.27 -14.22
CA TYR A 75 19.96 16.56 -14.12
C TYR A 75 19.22 16.80 -12.80
N GLY A 76 19.74 17.69 -11.94
CA GLY A 76 19.08 18.09 -10.71
C GLY A 76 17.86 18.98 -10.98
N VAL A 77 17.01 19.08 -9.98
CA VAL A 77 15.74 19.84 -10.07
C VAL A 77 15.64 20.99 -9.04
N ILE A 78 16.63 21.08 -8.17
CA ILE A 78 16.82 22.18 -7.21
C ILE A 78 18.28 22.63 -7.23
N LYS A 79 18.54 23.89 -6.80
CA LYS A 79 19.89 24.44 -6.79
C LYS A 79 20.67 24.09 -5.53
N ASN A 80 19.98 24.00 -4.40
CA ASN A 80 20.56 23.68 -3.11
C ASN A 80 19.50 22.98 -2.23
N LEU A 81 19.93 22.39 -1.12
CA LEU A 81 19.07 21.65 -0.22
C LEU A 81 18.11 22.54 0.60
N ASP A 82 18.38 23.84 0.71
CA ASP A 82 17.50 24.79 1.42
C ASP A 82 16.16 24.97 0.72
N GLU A 83 16.03 24.48 -0.53
CA GLU A 83 14.75 24.46 -1.26
C GLU A 83 13.82 23.31 -0.83
N ILE A 84 14.31 22.36 -0.01
CA ILE A 84 13.48 21.29 0.57
C ILE A 84 12.86 21.83 1.85
N ASP A 85 11.56 22.12 1.82
CA ASP A 85 10.83 22.70 2.95
C ASP A 85 10.51 21.70 4.05
N ALA A 86 10.30 20.41 3.67
CA ALA A 86 9.94 19.34 4.60
C ALA A 86 10.23 17.96 4.00
N ILE A 87 10.29 16.95 4.88
CA ILE A 87 10.45 15.53 4.51
C ILE A 87 9.28 14.74 5.05
N GLY A 88 8.56 14.05 4.15
CA GLY A 88 7.51 13.11 4.51
C GLY A 88 8.03 11.68 4.47
N HIS A 89 7.89 10.94 5.56
CA HIS A 89 8.30 9.54 5.67
C HIS A 89 7.10 8.62 5.69
N ARG A 90 7.09 7.59 4.85
CA ARG A 90 6.19 6.47 5.03
C ARG A 90 6.70 5.62 6.18
N LEU A 91 5.87 5.43 7.21
CA LEU A 91 6.08 4.54 8.34
C LEU A 91 5.04 3.42 8.30
N VAL A 92 5.49 2.16 8.43
CA VAL A 92 4.58 1.04 8.18
C VAL A 92 3.62 0.82 9.34
N HIS A 93 4.08 0.81 10.59
CA HIS A 93 3.23 0.43 11.70
C HIS A 93 3.29 1.42 12.87
N GLY A 94 2.15 2.05 13.14
CA GLY A 94 1.99 3.00 14.24
C GLY A 94 1.38 2.41 15.51
N GLY A 95 1.03 1.12 15.53
CA GLY A 95 0.30 0.48 16.63
C GLY A 95 -1.02 1.18 16.91
N GLU A 96 -1.42 1.21 18.18
CA GLU A 96 -2.55 2.03 18.67
C GLU A 96 -2.09 3.47 19.04
N LYS A 97 -0.78 3.71 19.01
CA LYS A 97 -0.15 4.96 19.49
C LYS A 97 -0.29 6.08 18.46
N PHE A 98 -0.16 5.76 17.17
CA PHE A 98 -0.21 6.73 16.09
C PHE A 98 -1.45 6.55 15.23
N THR A 99 -2.44 7.38 15.50
CA THR A 99 -3.75 7.38 14.80
C THR A 99 -3.85 8.42 13.69
N LYS A 100 -2.79 9.20 13.48
CA LYS A 100 -2.65 10.26 12.46
C LYS A 100 -1.18 10.51 12.17
N SER A 101 -0.90 11.28 11.13
CA SER A 101 0.43 11.77 10.81
C SER A 101 0.97 12.69 11.91
N VAL A 102 2.30 12.67 12.14
CA VAL A 102 2.96 13.40 13.24
C VAL A 102 4.27 14.03 12.78
N ILE A 103 4.66 15.14 13.42
CA ILE A 103 6.04 15.66 13.31
C ILE A 103 6.95 14.74 14.12
N ILE A 104 8.03 14.28 13.50
CA ILE A 104 8.92 13.29 14.10
C ILE A 104 9.93 14.00 15.03
N ASP A 105 9.82 13.70 16.31
CA ASP A 105 10.77 14.03 17.38
C ASP A 105 11.28 12.73 18.04
N ASP A 106 12.07 12.86 19.11
CA ASP A 106 12.63 11.72 19.84
C ASP A 106 11.54 10.84 20.50
N GLU A 107 10.42 11.43 20.92
CA GLU A 107 9.29 10.69 21.48
C GLU A 107 8.59 9.85 20.42
N VAL A 108 8.40 10.40 19.23
CA VAL A 108 7.83 9.68 18.08
C VAL A 108 8.77 8.55 17.66
N ILE A 109 10.09 8.78 17.60
CA ILE A 109 11.06 7.73 17.26
C ILE A 109 10.98 6.59 18.27
N ALA A 110 10.98 6.87 19.57
CA ALA A 110 10.83 5.87 20.62
C ALA A 110 9.50 5.10 20.50
N GLY A 111 8.40 5.80 20.19
CA GLY A 111 7.11 5.18 19.96
C GLY A 111 7.06 4.25 18.74
N VAL A 112 7.76 4.57 17.66
CA VAL A 112 7.88 3.69 16.50
C VAL A 112 8.77 2.48 16.79
N GLU A 113 9.81 2.65 17.63
CA GLU A 113 10.63 1.54 18.14
C GLU A 113 9.81 0.57 18.97
N GLU A 114 8.94 1.05 19.87
CA GLU A 114 7.99 0.23 20.64
C GLU A 114 7.05 -0.58 19.74
N CYS A 115 6.68 -0.04 18.58
CA CYS A 115 5.84 -0.73 17.59
C CYS A 115 6.64 -1.70 16.69
N SER A 116 7.97 -1.73 16.76
CA SER A 116 8.80 -2.58 15.88
C SER A 116 8.53 -4.08 15.99
N PRO A 117 8.15 -4.66 17.16
CA PRO A 117 7.72 -6.05 17.22
C PRO A 117 6.52 -6.39 16.35
N LEU A 118 5.66 -5.42 16.03
CA LEU A 118 4.51 -5.60 15.13
C LEU A 118 4.91 -5.55 13.63
N ALA A 119 6.04 -4.91 13.32
CA ALA A 119 6.58 -4.77 11.96
C ALA A 119 8.12 -4.88 11.93
N PRO A 120 8.70 -6.02 12.34
CA PRO A 120 10.14 -6.15 12.58
C PRO A 120 11.01 -5.99 11.32
N LEU A 121 10.44 -6.19 10.14
CA LEU A 121 11.13 -6.03 8.86
C LEU A 121 11.01 -4.60 8.28
N HIS A 122 10.13 -3.76 8.83
CA HIS A 122 9.79 -2.47 8.25
C HIS A 122 10.16 -1.29 9.15
N ASN A 123 9.63 -1.24 10.39
CA ASN A 123 9.84 -0.10 11.28
C ASN A 123 11.31 0.22 11.53
N PRO A 124 12.21 -0.76 11.79
CA PRO A 124 13.63 -0.46 11.94
C PRO A 124 14.25 0.19 10.71
N ALA A 125 13.92 -0.29 9.50
CA ALA A 125 14.41 0.27 8.24
C ALA A 125 13.86 1.70 8.02
N ASN A 126 12.58 1.93 8.34
CA ASN A 126 11.98 3.26 8.26
C ASN A 126 12.72 4.26 9.19
N LEU A 127 13.02 3.88 10.44
CA LEU A 127 13.73 4.73 11.38
C LEU A 127 15.18 5.02 10.97
N ILE A 128 15.87 4.10 10.30
CA ILE A 128 17.19 4.36 9.72
C ILE A 128 17.08 5.52 8.71
N GLY A 129 16.08 5.49 7.84
CA GLY A 129 15.83 6.57 6.88
C GLY A 129 15.53 7.91 7.55
N VAL A 130 14.69 7.91 8.59
CA VAL A 130 14.37 9.13 9.38
C VAL A 130 15.63 9.73 9.99
N ARG A 131 16.39 8.93 10.72
CA ARG A 131 17.63 9.39 11.39
C ARG A 131 18.66 9.90 10.40
N ALA A 132 18.83 9.25 9.26
CA ALA A 132 19.74 9.71 8.22
C ALA A 132 19.31 11.07 7.65
N CYS A 133 18.03 11.30 7.41
CA CYS A 133 17.53 12.59 6.96
C CYS A 133 17.74 13.68 8.00
N GLN A 134 17.44 13.41 9.27
CA GLN A 134 17.67 14.37 10.36
C GLN A 134 19.14 14.74 10.53
N ALA A 135 20.06 13.78 10.35
CA ALA A 135 21.50 14.03 10.44
C ALA A 135 22.06 14.83 9.26
N ILE A 136 21.56 14.61 8.05
CA ILE A 136 22.05 15.27 6.83
C ILE A 136 21.41 16.65 6.63
N MET A 137 20.14 16.80 6.99
CA MET A 137 19.36 18.04 6.84
C MET A 137 18.83 18.49 8.21
N PRO A 138 19.71 18.92 9.13
CA PRO A 138 19.27 19.38 10.45
C PRO A 138 18.39 20.62 10.32
N GLY A 139 17.26 20.62 11.02
CA GLY A 139 16.31 21.73 11.01
C GLY A 139 15.20 21.63 9.96
N VAL A 140 15.29 20.73 8.98
CA VAL A 140 14.18 20.43 8.07
C VAL A 140 13.17 19.55 8.80
N PRO A 141 11.88 19.94 8.90
CA PRO A 141 10.88 19.14 9.60
C PRO A 141 10.66 17.79 8.91
N ASN A 142 10.64 16.72 9.71
CA ASN A 142 10.37 15.35 9.29
C ASN A 142 8.99 14.93 9.78
N ILE A 143 8.16 14.43 8.89
CA ILE A 143 6.78 14.02 9.17
C ILE A 143 6.62 12.53 8.93
N GLY A 144 6.05 11.82 9.93
CA GLY A 144 5.72 10.40 9.82
C GLY A 144 4.26 10.21 9.41
N VAL A 145 4.07 9.47 8.32
CA VAL A 145 2.75 9.07 7.80
C VAL A 145 2.65 7.56 7.89
N PHE A 146 1.68 7.06 8.67
CA PHE A 146 1.59 5.65 9.02
C PHE A 146 0.59 4.91 8.14
N ASP A 147 0.98 3.75 7.59
CA ASP A 147 0.09 2.87 6.82
C ASP A 147 -1.12 2.40 7.63
N THR A 148 -0.98 2.30 8.96
CA THR A 148 -2.04 1.83 9.86
C THR A 148 -2.97 2.94 10.35
N ALA A 149 -2.58 4.21 10.22
CA ALA A 149 -3.29 5.33 10.87
C ALA A 149 -4.73 5.49 10.38
N PHE A 150 -4.98 5.38 9.07
CA PHE A 150 -6.33 5.54 8.50
C PHE A 150 -7.32 4.49 9.02
N HIS A 151 -6.84 3.31 9.41
CA HIS A 151 -7.64 2.20 9.91
C HIS A 151 -7.93 2.28 11.43
N GLN A 152 -7.39 3.27 12.15
CA GLN A 152 -7.56 3.39 13.59
C GLN A 152 -8.98 3.84 14.00
N THR A 153 -9.86 4.10 13.03
CA THR A 153 -11.29 4.40 13.27
C THR A 153 -12.14 3.14 13.37
N MET A 154 -11.59 1.94 13.16
CA MET A 154 -12.31 0.67 13.34
C MET A 154 -12.73 0.48 14.79
N GLU A 155 -13.97 0.03 14.98
CA GLU A 155 -14.51 -0.31 16.29
C GLU A 155 -13.98 -1.69 16.77
N PRO A 156 -13.97 -1.96 18.09
CA PRO A 156 -13.48 -3.23 18.65
C PRO A 156 -14.11 -4.47 18.01
N VAL A 157 -15.37 -4.43 17.64
CA VAL A 157 -16.09 -5.54 16.99
C VAL A 157 -15.46 -5.91 15.62
N ALA A 158 -14.80 -4.98 14.95
CA ALA A 158 -14.16 -5.21 13.66
C ALA A 158 -12.68 -5.64 13.80
N TYR A 159 -11.95 -5.09 14.78
CA TYR A 159 -10.53 -5.35 14.89
C TYR A 159 -10.14 -6.50 15.84
N MET A 160 -11.08 -7.00 16.65
CA MET A 160 -10.77 -8.01 17.65
C MET A 160 -10.76 -9.41 17.05
N TYR A 161 -9.68 -10.16 17.30
CA TYR A 161 -9.64 -11.60 16.99
C TYR A 161 -10.37 -12.41 18.05
N GLY A 162 -10.90 -13.57 17.66
CA GLY A 162 -11.53 -14.54 18.56
C GLY A 162 -10.52 -15.32 19.41
N LEU A 163 -9.60 -14.60 20.05
CA LEU A 163 -8.54 -15.13 20.93
C LEU A 163 -8.78 -14.69 22.37
N PRO A 164 -8.11 -15.31 23.39
CA PRO A 164 -8.17 -14.81 24.75
C PRO A 164 -7.89 -13.30 24.82
N TYR A 165 -8.78 -12.54 25.46
CA TYR A 165 -8.76 -11.07 25.48
C TYR A 165 -7.43 -10.50 26.03
N GLU A 166 -6.80 -11.24 26.97
CA GLU A 166 -5.49 -10.88 27.53
C GLU A 166 -4.37 -10.71 26.49
N TYR A 167 -4.48 -11.37 25.32
CA TYR A 167 -3.49 -11.21 24.25
C TYR A 167 -3.62 -9.86 23.54
N TYR A 168 -4.83 -9.35 23.45
CA TYR A 168 -5.03 -7.95 23.02
C TYR A 168 -4.47 -7.00 24.07
N GLU A 169 -4.83 -7.14 25.33
CA GLU A 169 -4.38 -6.23 26.40
C GLU A 169 -2.85 -6.20 26.52
N LYS A 170 -2.23 -7.36 26.52
CA LYS A 170 -0.80 -7.49 26.82
C LYS A 170 0.10 -7.35 25.61
N TYR A 171 -0.31 -7.90 24.47
CA TYR A 171 0.53 -8.00 23.26
C TYR A 171 -0.01 -7.19 22.09
N LYS A 172 -1.14 -6.49 22.27
CA LYS A 172 -1.79 -5.70 21.24
C LYS A 172 -2.16 -6.51 19.99
N VAL A 173 -2.55 -7.78 20.19
CA VAL A 173 -3.01 -8.69 19.14
C VAL A 173 -4.40 -8.26 18.69
N ARG A 174 -4.46 -7.56 17.57
CA ARG A 174 -5.67 -7.06 16.90
C ARG A 174 -5.41 -6.85 15.41
N SER A 175 -6.47 -6.67 14.61
CA SER A 175 -6.35 -6.17 13.25
C SER A 175 -5.99 -4.67 13.24
N TYR A 176 -5.00 -4.28 12.43
CA TYR A 176 -4.57 -2.88 12.25
C TYR A 176 -4.89 -2.35 10.86
N GLY A 177 -4.72 -3.19 9.82
CA GLY A 177 -4.83 -2.77 8.44
C GLY A 177 -3.60 -2.03 7.92
N PHE A 178 -3.43 -2.07 6.60
CA PHE A 178 -2.27 -1.47 5.90
C PHE A 178 -2.73 -0.81 4.60
N HIS A 179 -1.80 -0.17 3.87
CA HIS A 179 -2.08 0.69 2.72
C HIS A 179 -3.02 1.87 3.06
N GLY A 180 -3.02 2.31 4.32
CA GLY A 180 -3.94 3.34 4.80
C GLY A 180 -3.82 4.66 4.05
N THR A 181 -2.59 5.03 3.67
CA THR A 181 -2.33 6.22 2.85
C THR A 181 -3.06 6.14 1.50
N SER A 182 -2.98 4.99 0.81
CA SER A 182 -3.69 4.75 -0.44
C SER A 182 -5.21 4.72 -0.25
N HIS A 183 -5.71 3.96 0.74
CA HIS A 183 -7.15 3.89 1.04
C HIS A 183 -7.73 5.26 1.37
N SER A 184 -7.02 6.09 2.14
CA SER A 184 -7.43 7.46 2.45
C SER A 184 -7.47 8.34 1.21
N PHE A 185 -6.40 8.32 0.41
CA PHE A 185 -6.31 9.11 -0.82
C PHE A 185 -7.45 8.77 -1.79
N VAL A 186 -7.60 7.48 -2.10
CA VAL A 186 -8.58 6.99 -3.08
C VAL A 186 -10.02 7.19 -2.62
N SER A 187 -10.32 6.98 -1.33
CA SER A 187 -11.68 7.22 -0.81
C SER A 187 -12.06 8.71 -0.83
N LYS A 188 -11.15 9.60 -0.48
CA LYS A 188 -11.35 11.06 -0.58
C LYS A 188 -11.57 11.48 -2.05
N ARG A 189 -10.76 10.93 -2.96
CA ARG A 189 -10.90 11.20 -4.40
C ARG A 189 -12.22 10.67 -4.96
N ALA A 190 -12.65 9.48 -4.52
CA ALA A 190 -13.94 8.91 -4.91
C ALA A 190 -15.13 9.81 -4.50
N ILE A 191 -15.11 10.34 -3.27
CA ILE A 191 -16.13 11.29 -2.79
C ILE A 191 -16.20 12.49 -3.74
N GLN A 192 -15.06 13.07 -4.12
CA GLN A 192 -15.01 14.23 -5.02
C GLN A 192 -15.47 13.87 -6.45
N MET A 193 -14.91 12.81 -7.03
CA MET A 193 -15.17 12.39 -8.40
C MET A 193 -16.63 12.00 -8.62
N LEU A 194 -17.21 11.31 -7.65
CA LEU A 194 -18.57 10.78 -7.73
C LEU A 194 -19.61 11.70 -7.12
N ASN A 195 -19.18 12.87 -6.61
CA ASN A 195 -20.02 13.85 -5.93
C ASN A 195 -20.87 13.23 -4.80
N LEU A 196 -20.22 12.37 -3.98
CA LEU A 196 -20.85 11.73 -2.83
C LEU A 196 -20.85 12.68 -1.63
N ASP A 197 -21.85 12.50 -0.74
CA ASP A 197 -21.86 13.18 0.55
C ASP A 197 -20.81 12.56 1.49
N PRO A 198 -19.78 13.31 1.94
CA PRO A 198 -18.75 12.76 2.81
C PRO A 198 -19.27 12.25 4.15
N ASP A 199 -20.39 12.80 4.63
CA ASP A 199 -21.01 12.41 5.90
C ASP A 199 -22.07 11.30 5.74
N ASN A 200 -22.39 10.91 4.50
CA ASN A 200 -23.34 9.85 4.19
C ASN A 200 -22.90 9.03 2.96
N SER A 201 -21.72 8.40 3.04
CA SER A 201 -21.17 7.60 1.97
C SER A 201 -20.65 6.24 2.45
N LYS A 202 -20.72 5.24 1.58
CA LYS A 202 -20.22 3.88 1.80
C LYS A 202 -19.40 3.45 0.60
N ILE A 203 -18.08 3.43 0.78
CA ILE A 203 -17.13 3.18 -0.29
C ILE A 203 -16.28 1.96 0.05
N ILE A 204 -16.13 1.05 -0.90
CA ILE A 204 -15.19 -0.06 -0.82
C ILE A 204 -14.01 0.27 -1.72
N VAL A 205 -12.82 0.39 -1.13
CA VAL A 205 -11.57 0.63 -1.86
C VAL A 205 -10.79 -0.67 -1.98
N CYS A 206 -10.60 -1.13 -3.21
CA CYS A 206 -9.86 -2.33 -3.57
C CYS A 206 -8.46 -1.93 -4.04
N HIS A 207 -7.49 -1.88 -3.12
CA HIS A 207 -6.07 -1.67 -3.42
C HIS A 207 -5.47 -3.01 -3.81
N LEU A 208 -5.41 -3.27 -5.12
CA LEU A 208 -4.95 -4.54 -5.68
C LEU A 208 -3.60 -4.37 -6.36
N GLY A 209 -2.57 -4.93 -5.76
CA GLY A 209 -1.19 -4.95 -6.25
C GLY A 209 -0.52 -6.29 -5.93
N ASN A 210 0.81 -6.33 -5.86
CA ASN A 210 1.52 -7.51 -5.36
C ASN A 210 1.21 -7.79 -3.88
N GLY A 211 1.11 -6.72 -3.05
CA GLY A 211 0.32 -6.72 -1.82
C GLY A 211 -1.08 -6.19 -2.14
N SER A 212 -2.11 -6.82 -1.59
CA SER A 212 -3.51 -6.44 -1.87
C SER A 212 -4.31 -6.33 -0.59
N SER A 213 -5.12 -5.27 -0.49
CA SER A 213 -6.05 -5.08 0.62
C SER A 213 -7.33 -4.39 0.18
N ILE A 214 -8.39 -4.59 0.94
CA ILE A 214 -9.68 -3.93 0.72
C ILE A 214 -10.05 -3.23 2.03
N SER A 215 -10.57 -2.01 1.94
CA SER A 215 -11.11 -1.28 3.09
C SER A 215 -12.55 -0.86 2.84
N ALA A 216 -13.37 -1.02 3.88
CA ALA A 216 -14.72 -0.52 3.96
C ALA A 216 -14.70 0.88 4.59
N VAL A 217 -15.01 1.91 3.83
CA VAL A 217 -14.99 3.30 4.26
C VAL A 217 -16.42 3.83 4.33
N LYS A 218 -16.88 4.14 5.54
CA LYS A 218 -18.20 4.71 5.79
C LYS A 218 -18.05 6.11 6.37
N ASN A 219 -18.65 7.10 5.70
CA ASN A 219 -18.61 8.50 6.13
C ASN A 219 -17.18 9.00 6.36
N GLY A 220 -16.27 8.67 5.43
CA GLY A 220 -14.85 9.04 5.49
C GLY A 220 -14.01 8.27 6.52
N LYS A 221 -14.56 7.30 7.24
CA LYS A 221 -13.88 6.50 8.27
C LYS A 221 -13.85 5.02 7.88
N VAL A 222 -12.74 4.36 8.11
CA VAL A 222 -12.65 2.90 7.94
C VAL A 222 -13.46 2.22 9.04
N VAL A 223 -14.32 1.31 8.64
CA VAL A 223 -15.10 0.45 9.56
C VAL A 223 -14.62 -0.99 9.55
N ASP A 224 -13.92 -1.42 8.48
CA ASP A 224 -13.30 -2.74 8.37
C ASP A 224 -12.22 -2.75 7.29
N THR A 225 -11.26 -3.68 7.37
CA THR A 225 -10.18 -3.83 6.39
C THR A 225 -9.66 -5.27 6.34
N SER A 226 -9.11 -5.69 5.20
CA SER A 226 -8.75 -7.09 4.96
C SER A 226 -7.38 -7.51 5.48
N MET A 227 -6.41 -6.60 5.58
CA MET A 227 -5.14 -6.90 6.23
C MET A 227 -5.32 -6.77 7.75
N GLY A 228 -4.74 -7.69 8.50
CA GLY A 228 -4.96 -7.81 9.93
C GLY A 228 -3.84 -7.23 10.79
N MET A 229 -3.35 -8.04 11.74
CA MET A 229 -2.20 -7.69 12.58
C MET A 229 -0.94 -7.47 11.74
N THR A 230 -0.83 -8.22 10.64
CA THR A 230 0.25 -8.12 9.65
C THR A 230 -0.31 -8.00 8.23
N PRO A 231 0.50 -7.60 7.24
CA PRO A 231 0.06 -7.55 5.84
C PRO A 231 -0.14 -8.93 5.18
N MET A 232 -0.14 -10.03 5.94
CA MET A 232 -0.31 -11.39 5.41
C MET A 232 -1.77 -11.82 5.34
N GLU A 233 -2.59 -11.41 6.32
CA GLU A 233 -4.02 -11.72 6.39
C GLU A 233 -4.79 -11.06 5.24
N GLY A 234 -5.91 -11.65 4.86
CA GLY A 234 -6.83 -11.09 3.88
C GLY A 234 -6.82 -11.81 2.55
N LEU A 235 -6.66 -11.03 1.49
CA LEU A 235 -6.67 -11.54 0.12
C LEU A 235 -5.51 -12.50 -0.16
N VAL A 236 -5.72 -13.43 -1.07
CA VAL A 236 -4.60 -14.08 -1.78
C VAL A 236 -3.86 -12.98 -2.54
N MET A 237 -2.54 -12.93 -2.42
CA MET A 237 -1.72 -11.86 -2.99
C MET A 237 -0.70 -12.42 -4.00
N GLY A 238 0.24 -11.62 -4.45
CA GLY A 238 1.29 -12.10 -5.36
C GLY A 238 2.05 -13.30 -4.82
N THR A 239 2.56 -13.19 -3.59
CA THR A 239 3.38 -14.23 -2.92
C THR A 239 2.86 -14.63 -1.54
N ARG A 240 1.91 -13.89 -0.94
CA ARG A 240 1.34 -14.15 0.38
C ARG A 240 0.06 -14.96 0.26
N CYS A 241 -0.12 -15.90 1.20
CA CYS A 241 -1.26 -16.83 1.17
C CYS A 241 -2.63 -16.18 1.39
N GLY A 242 -2.70 -15.05 2.12
CA GLY A 242 -3.96 -14.52 2.64
C GLY A 242 -4.57 -15.43 3.70
N ASP A 243 -5.90 -15.34 3.87
CA ASP A 243 -6.63 -16.13 4.86
C ASP A 243 -6.54 -17.62 4.59
N MET A 244 -6.28 -18.36 5.67
CA MET A 244 -6.25 -19.81 5.66
C MET A 244 -6.60 -20.37 7.04
N ASP A 245 -6.86 -21.68 7.13
CA ASP A 245 -6.99 -22.36 8.40
C ASP A 245 -5.64 -22.32 9.16
N PRO A 246 -5.58 -21.81 10.39
CA PRO A 246 -4.34 -21.72 11.17
C PRO A 246 -3.64 -23.07 11.39
N THR A 247 -4.40 -24.19 11.43
CA THR A 247 -3.83 -25.53 11.61
C THR A 247 -2.96 -25.99 10.44
N ILE A 248 -3.10 -25.35 9.27
CA ILE A 248 -2.23 -25.61 8.12
C ILE A 248 -0.76 -25.33 8.46
N VAL A 249 -0.48 -24.35 9.33
CA VAL A 249 0.90 -24.00 9.74
C VAL A 249 1.57 -25.20 10.41
N GLU A 250 0.90 -25.80 11.40
CA GLU A 250 1.39 -26.99 12.11
C GLU A 250 1.48 -28.20 11.18
N TYR A 251 0.44 -28.43 10.37
CA TYR A 251 0.41 -29.52 9.40
C TYR A 251 1.60 -29.47 8.42
N LEU A 252 1.89 -28.30 7.87
CA LEU A 252 3.03 -28.12 6.95
C LEU A 252 4.37 -28.24 7.66
N ALA A 253 4.51 -27.73 8.89
CA ALA A 253 5.73 -27.88 9.69
C ALA A 253 6.08 -29.37 9.88
N HIS A 254 5.11 -30.19 10.28
CA HIS A 254 5.30 -31.61 10.43
C HIS A 254 5.52 -32.33 9.09
N SER A 255 4.67 -32.09 8.09
CA SER A 255 4.72 -32.82 6.80
C SER A 255 6.00 -32.54 6.01
N LEU A 256 6.55 -31.32 6.13
CA LEU A 256 7.75 -30.90 5.42
C LEU A 256 9.02 -30.99 6.29
N ASN A 257 8.91 -31.37 7.56
CA ASN A 257 9.98 -31.37 8.57
C ASN A 257 10.70 -29.99 8.61
N LYS A 258 9.90 -28.92 8.77
CA LYS A 258 10.34 -27.51 8.78
C LYS A 258 10.06 -26.84 10.10
N SER A 259 10.85 -25.82 10.43
CA SER A 259 10.57 -24.94 11.56
C SER A 259 9.36 -24.03 11.26
N LEU A 260 8.81 -23.43 12.31
CA LEU A 260 7.73 -22.43 12.18
C LEU A 260 8.17 -21.28 11.27
N GLU A 261 9.38 -20.76 11.44
CA GLU A 261 9.93 -19.65 10.67
C GLU A 261 10.04 -20.02 9.19
N GLU A 262 10.46 -21.23 8.85
CA GLU A 262 10.54 -21.73 7.47
C GLU A 262 9.15 -21.83 6.83
N VAL A 263 8.13 -22.27 7.58
CA VAL A 263 6.74 -22.30 7.10
C VAL A 263 6.24 -20.89 6.89
N MET A 264 6.51 -19.96 7.82
CA MET A 264 6.13 -18.54 7.66
C MET A 264 6.78 -17.90 6.43
N VAL A 265 8.02 -18.30 6.07
CA VAL A 265 8.64 -17.86 4.80
C VAL A 265 7.87 -18.40 3.59
N ILE A 266 7.41 -19.65 3.63
CA ILE A 266 6.59 -20.22 2.53
C ILE A 266 5.29 -19.41 2.39
N LEU A 267 4.58 -19.14 3.48
CA LEU A 267 3.31 -18.42 3.47
C LEU A 267 3.42 -16.98 2.99
N ASN A 268 4.56 -16.33 3.26
CA ASN A 268 4.79 -14.93 2.87
C ASN A 268 5.40 -14.76 1.48
N LYS A 269 6.29 -15.68 1.04
CA LYS A 269 7.14 -15.46 -0.14
C LYS A 269 6.98 -16.49 -1.26
N LYS A 270 6.31 -17.63 -1.00
CA LYS A 270 6.20 -18.74 -1.95
C LYS A 270 4.75 -19.18 -2.19
N SER A 271 3.81 -18.45 -1.65
CA SER A 271 2.36 -18.72 -1.70
C SER A 271 1.66 -17.75 -2.67
N GLY A 272 0.41 -17.43 -2.41
CA GLY A 272 -0.34 -16.53 -3.25
C GLY A 272 -0.57 -17.07 -4.65
N VAL A 273 -0.73 -16.16 -5.62
CA VAL A 273 -0.90 -16.56 -7.04
C VAL A 273 0.36 -17.22 -7.59
N LEU A 274 1.55 -16.86 -7.10
CA LEU A 274 2.80 -17.55 -7.42
C LEU A 274 2.73 -19.02 -7.01
N GLY A 275 2.32 -19.30 -5.77
CA GLY A 275 2.24 -20.67 -5.25
C GLY A 275 1.20 -21.52 -5.97
N ILE A 276 0.03 -20.95 -6.28
CA ILE A 276 -1.04 -21.64 -6.99
C ILE A 276 -0.63 -21.92 -8.43
N SER A 277 -0.16 -20.90 -9.15
CA SER A 277 0.19 -21.01 -10.56
C SER A 277 1.46 -21.81 -10.81
N GLY A 278 2.47 -21.65 -9.96
CA GLY A 278 3.82 -22.12 -10.19
C GLY A 278 4.56 -21.35 -11.31
N VAL A 279 4.02 -20.20 -11.74
CA VAL A 279 4.55 -19.41 -12.87
C VAL A 279 5.18 -18.12 -12.38
N SER A 280 4.38 -17.22 -11.82
CA SER A 280 4.82 -15.86 -11.44
C SER A 280 3.89 -15.26 -10.38
N SER A 281 4.37 -14.24 -9.67
CA SER A 281 3.54 -13.33 -8.87
C SER A 281 3.01 -12.14 -9.68
N ASP A 282 3.49 -11.95 -10.90
CA ASP A 282 3.06 -10.88 -11.80
C ASP A 282 1.86 -11.34 -12.64
N PHE A 283 0.75 -10.62 -12.53
CA PHE A 283 -0.47 -10.95 -13.24
C PHE A 283 -0.35 -10.83 -14.77
N ARG A 284 0.60 -10.06 -15.29
CA ARG A 284 0.89 -10.01 -16.73
C ARG A 284 1.40 -11.34 -17.25
N ASP A 285 2.27 -12.00 -16.46
CA ASP A 285 2.78 -13.34 -16.77
C ASP A 285 1.67 -14.39 -16.63
N LEU A 286 0.80 -14.24 -15.61
CA LEU A 286 -0.34 -15.13 -15.40
C LEU A 286 -1.36 -15.03 -16.53
N ASP A 287 -1.70 -13.82 -16.95
CA ASP A 287 -2.61 -13.58 -18.10
C ASP A 287 -2.04 -14.20 -19.37
N LYS A 288 -0.74 -14.02 -19.64
CA LYS A 288 -0.06 -14.64 -20.77
C LYS A 288 -0.11 -16.15 -20.70
N ALA A 289 0.31 -16.74 -19.58
CA ALA A 289 0.32 -18.19 -19.39
C ALA A 289 -1.08 -18.81 -19.50
N SER A 290 -2.10 -18.14 -18.93
CA SER A 290 -3.51 -18.55 -19.03
C SER A 290 -3.99 -18.57 -20.47
N ASN A 291 -3.68 -17.54 -21.26
CA ASN A 291 -4.03 -17.48 -22.68
C ASN A 291 -3.30 -18.54 -23.53
N GLU A 292 -2.14 -19.00 -23.08
CA GLU A 292 -1.38 -20.12 -23.65
C GLU A 292 -1.87 -21.49 -23.18
N GLY A 293 -2.93 -21.54 -22.36
CA GLY A 293 -3.59 -22.78 -21.92
C GLY A 293 -3.06 -23.33 -20.59
N ASN A 294 -2.35 -22.53 -19.78
CA ASN A 294 -1.93 -22.96 -18.44
C ASN A 294 -3.10 -22.88 -17.45
N GLU A 295 -3.70 -24.03 -17.13
CA GLU A 295 -4.86 -24.13 -16.24
C GLU A 295 -4.56 -23.64 -14.80
N ARG A 296 -3.33 -23.80 -14.28
CA ARG A 296 -2.98 -23.32 -12.96
C ARG A 296 -2.83 -21.81 -12.90
N ALA A 297 -2.33 -21.20 -13.96
CA ALA A 297 -2.27 -19.74 -14.05
C ALA A 297 -3.68 -19.15 -14.09
N LYS A 298 -4.59 -19.76 -14.87
CA LYS A 298 -6.01 -19.39 -14.92
C LYS A 298 -6.66 -19.53 -13.53
N LEU A 299 -6.49 -20.70 -12.89
CA LEU A 299 -7.00 -20.96 -11.53
C LEU A 299 -6.49 -19.91 -10.51
N ALA A 300 -5.23 -19.52 -10.59
CA ALA A 300 -4.66 -18.54 -9.66
C ALA A 300 -5.36 -17.17 -9.77
N VAL A 301 -5.66 -16.70 -10.97
CA VAL A 301 -6.42 -15.47 -11.23
C VAL A 301 -7.86 -15.60 -10.77
N GLU A 302 -8.50 -16.74 -11.02
CA GLU A 302 -9.87 -17.04 -10.56
C GLU A 302 -9.97 -17.06 -9.01
N VAL A 303 -9.01 -17.70 -8.32
CA VAL A 303 -8.95 -17.73 -6.85
C VAL A 303 -8.78 -16.32 -6.29
N PHE A 304 -7.89 -15.53 -6.87
CA PHE A 304 -7.67 -14.13 -6.47
C PHE A 304 -8.97 -13.31 -6.63
N SER A 305 -9.61 -13.38 -7.78
CA SER A 305 -10.84 -12.64 -8.09
C SER A 305 -11.99 -13.07 -7.18
N TYR A 306 -12.14 -14.38 -6.93
CA TYR A 306 -13.16 -14.93 -6.05
C TYR A 306 -12.99 -14.47 -4.60
N ARG A 307 -11.74 -14.49 -4.07
CA ARG A 307 -11.45 -14.00 -2.72
C ARG A 307 -11.70 -12.50 -2.59
N THR A 308 -11.33 -11.73 -3.61
CA THR A 308 -11.61 -10.29 -3.69
C THR A 308 -13.12 -10.03 -3.64
N ALA A 309 -13.93 -10.74 -4.42
CA ALA A 309 -15.38 -10.62 -4.40
C ALA A 309 -15.98 -10.98 -3.03
N LYS A 310 -15.47 -12.02 -2.35
CA LYS A 310 -15.94 -12.39 -1.00
C LYS A 310 -15.70 -11.27 0.01
N TYR A 311 -14.55 -10.62 -0.01
CA TYR A 311 -14.24 -9.48 0.86
C TYR A 311 -15.13 -8.28 0.58
N ILE A 312 -15.35 -7.94 -0.70
CA ILE A 312 -16.31 -6.89 -1.08
C ILE A 312 -17.69 -7.22 -0.52
N GLY A 313 -18.16 -8.46 -0.70
CA GLY A 313 -19.47 -8.90 -0.18
C GLY A 313 -19.59 -8.81 1.34
N SER A 314 -18.55 -9.18 2.09
CA SER A 314 -18.53 -9.07 3.55
C SER A 314 -18.58 -7.61 3.99
N TYR A 315 -17.92 -6.70 3.29
CA TYR A 315 -17.91 -5.28 3.62
C TYR A 315 -19.19 -4.54 3.23
N ILE A 316 -19.87 -5.00 2.18
CA ILE A 316 -21.23 -4.55 1.88
C ILE A 316 -22.15 -4.87 3.07
N ALA A 317 -22.01 -6.08 3.64
CA ALA A 317 -22.76 -6.46 4.83
C ALA A 317 -22.37 -5.63 6.07
N ALA A 318 -21.07 -5.43 6.32
CA ALA A 318 -20.56 -4.66 7.46
C ALA A 318 -21.05 -3.20 7.43
N MET A 319 -21.16 -2.58 6.26
CA MET A 319 -21.64 -1.21 6.07
C MET A 319 -23.18 -1.13 5.93
N ASN A 320 -23.87 -2.27 5.80
CA ASN A 320 -25.28 -2.33 5.42
C ASN A 320 -25.56 -1.56 4.11
N GLY A 321 -24.84 -1.93 3.05
CA GLY A 321 -24.94 -1.34 1.71
C GLY A 321 -23.61 -0.77 1.21
N VAL A 322 -23.62 -0.27 -0.01
CA VAL A 322 -22.46 0.32 -0.70
C VAL A 322 -22.92 1.31 -1.76
N ASP A 323 -22.27 2.46 -1.87
CA ASP A 323 -22.53 3.48 -2.90
C ASP A 323 -21.51 3.37 -4.04
N ALA A 324 -20.25 3.04 -3.72
CA ALA A 324 -19.20 2.91 -4.70
C ALA A 324 -18.20 1.78 -4.38
N ILE A 325 -17.71 1.11 -5.42
CA ILE A 325 -16.59 0.18 -5.38
C ILE A 325 -15.48 0.76 -6.26
N VAL A 326 -14.30 0.94 -5.70
CA VAL A 326 -13.17 1.60 -6.37
C VAL A 326 -11.98 0.67 -6.46
N PHE A 327 -11.48 0.46 -7.68
CA PHE A 327 -10.26 -0.30 -7.95
C PHE A 327 -9.07 0.65 -8.05
N THR A 328 -7.97 0.27 -7.42
CA THR A 328 -6.73 1.07 -7.38
C THR A 328 -5.50 0.18 -7.24
N ALA A 329 -4.32 0.76 -7.27
CA ALA A 329 -3.02 0.13 -7.32
C ALA A 329 -2.77 -0.68 -8.60
N GLY A 330 -1.54 -1.15 -8.77
CA GLY A 330 -1.06 -1.64 -10.05
C GLY A 330 -1.95 -2.66 -10.77
N LEU A 331 -2.51 -3.62 -10.04
CA LEU A 331 -3.44 -4.61 -10.61
C LEU A 331 -4.85 -4.03 -10.77
N GLY A 332 -5.38 -3.35 -9.75
CA GLY A 332 -6.71 -2.75 -9.78
C GLY A 332 -6.86 -1.71 -10.90
N GLU A 333 -5.82 -0.92 -11.15
CA GLU A 333 -5.79 0.10 -12.19
C GLU A 333 -5.63 -0.48 -13.62
N ASN A 334 -4.89 -1.58 -13.76
CA ASN A 334 -4.41 -2.03 -15.07
C ASN A 334 -4.99 -3.36 -15.56
N ASN A 335 -5.56 -4.20 -14.66
CA ASN A 335 -6.04 -5.53 -15.07
C ASN A 335 -7.55 -5.55 -15.31
N ILE A 336 -7.92 -5.52 -16.59
CA ILE A 336 -9.30 -5.51 -17.09
C ILE A 336 -10.04 -6.79 -16.70
N VAL A 337 -9.35 -7.94 -16.79
CA VAL A 337 -9.93 -9.27 -16.56
C VAL A 337 -10.29 -9.47 -15.09
N VAL A 338 -9.39 -9.09 -14.18
CA VAL A 338 -9.63 -9.19 -12.72
C VAL A 338 -10.84 -8.34 -12.33
N ARG A 339 -10.93 -7.07 -12.78
CA ARG A 339 -12.08 -6.21 -12.48
C ARG A 339 -13.39 -6.83 -12.97
N GLU A 340 -13.42 -7.37 -14.21
CA GLU A 340 -14.61 -8.04 -14.76
C GLU A 340 -14.95 -9.31 -13.96
N GLN A 341 -13.98 -10.18 -13.66
CA GLN A 341 -14.20 -11.39 -12.88
C GLN A 341 -14.77 -11.09 -11.48
N VAL A 342 -14.21 -10.09 -10.80
CA VAL A 342 -14.70 -9.66 -9.48
C VAL A 342 -16.14 -9.16 -9.55
N LEU A 343 -16.44 -8.28 -10.51
CA LEU A 343 -17.76 -7.65 -10.62
C LEU A 343 -18.86 -8.61 -11.10
N ASN A 344 -18.51 -9.66 -11.82
CA ASN A 344 -19.46 -10.70 -12.24
C ASN A 344 -20.15 -11.41 -11.07
N HIS A 345 -19.59 -11.34 -9.84
CA HIS A 345 -20.21 -11.89 -8.64
C HIS A 345 -21.35 -11.01 -8.07
N PHE A 346 -21.54 -9.78 -8.56
CA PHE A 346 -22.48 -8.81 -7.98
C PHE A 346 -23.66 -8.46 -8.88
N GLY A 347 -23.91 -9.23 -9.93
CA GLY A 347 -25.06 -9.02 -10.81
C GLY A 347 -26.40 -9.07 -10.07
N TYR A 348 -26.52 -9.88 -9.01
CA TYR A 348 -27.70 -9.97 -8.16
C TYR A 348 -28.02 -8.65 -7.39
N MET A 349 -27.03 -7.80 -7.22
CA MET A 349 -27.19 -6.47 -6.61
C MET A 349 -27.53 -5.39 -7.64
N GLY A 350 -27.58 -5.73 -8.93
CA GLY A 350 -27.76 -4.77 -10.01
C GLY A 350 -26.51 -3.95 -10.32
N ILE A 351 -25.33 -4.48 -10.01
CA ILE A 351 -24.07 -3.91 -10.46
C ILE A 351 -23.80 -4.36 -11.87
N THR A 352 -23.65 -3.41 -12.78
CA THR A 352 -23.44 -3.68 -14.20
C THR A 352 -22.16 -3.01 -14.69
N LEU A 353 -21.22 -3.83 -15.16
CA LEU A 353 -19.97 -3.36 -15.75
C LEU A 353 -20.20 -2.84 -17.18
N ASP A 354 -19.68 -1.65 -17.46
CA ASP A 354 -19.49 -1.16 -18.82
C ASP A 354 -18.18 -1.73 -19.37
N LYS A 355 -18.30 -2.72 -20.26
CA LYS A 355 -17.15 -3.45 -20.81
C LYS A 355 -16.23 -2.58 -21.66
N GLU A 356 -16.76 -1.56 -22.33
CA GLU A 356 -15.97 -0.62 -23.11
C GLU A 356 -15.24 0.37 -22.19
N ALA A 357 -15.93 0.93 -21.19
CA ALA A 357 -15.33 1.77 -20.20
C ALA A 357 -14.25 1.06 -19.39
N ASN A 358 -14.40 -0.26 -19.13
CA ASN A 358 -13.42 -1.08 -18.42
C ASN A 358 -12.10 -1.32 -19.19
N GLN A 359 -11.99 -0.96 -20.47
CA GLN A 359 -10.76 -1.17 -21.27
C GLN A 359 -9.63 -0.19 -20.91
N ILE A 360 -9.76 0.57 -19.85
CA ILE A 360 -8.74 1.53 -19.40
C ILE A 360 -7.61 0.87 -18.60
N ARG A 361 -6.47 1.55 -18.55
CA ARG A 361 -5.29 1.22 -17.74
C ARG A 361 -4.69 2.49 -17.17
N GLY A 362 -4.60 2.57 -15.82
CA GLY A 362 -3.94 3.68 -15.13
C GLY A 362 -4.63 5.04 -15.27
N GLU A 363 -5.91 5.05 -15.62
CA GLU A 363 -6.69 6.28 -15.79
C GLU A 363 -7.87 6.30 -14.81
N GLU A 364 -8.25 7.51 -14.37
CA GLU A 364 -9.43 7.73 -13.55
C GLU A 364 -10.70 7.66 -14.42
N LYS A 365 -11.57 6.70 -14.11
CA LYS A 365 -12.81 6.51 -14.90
C LYS A 365 -13.87 5.72 -14.14
N ILE A 366 -15.15 6.09 -14.35
CA ILE A 366 -16.30 5.25 -14.00
C ILE A 366 -16.38 4.12 -15.03
N ILE A 367 -16.46 2.88 -14.53
CA ILE A 367 -16.51 1.65 -15.35
C ILE A 367 -17.81 0.85 -15.17
N SER A 368 -18.77 1.36 -14.42
CA SER A 368 -20.14 0.84 -14.37
C SER A 368 -21.04 1.56 -15.37
N THR A 369 -22.09 0.87 -15.83
CA THR A 369 -23.11 1.49 -16.68
C THR A 369 -23.92 2.55 -15.91
N PRO A 370 -24.56 3.53 -16.59
CA PRO A 370 -25.35 4.57 -15.91
C PRO A 370 -26.56 4.04 -15.12
N ASP A 371 -27.07 2.86 -15.45
CA ASP A 371 -28.17 2.19 -14.77
C ASP A 371 -27.73 1.24 -13.65
N SER A 372 -26.41 1.10 -13.43
CA SER A 372 -25.86 0.32 -12.32
C SER A 372 -26.29 0.90 -10.98
N LYS A 373 -26.76 0.05 -10.06
CA LYS A 373 -27.21 0.48 -8.73
C LYS A 373 -26.07 0.93 -7.79
N VAL A 374 -24.86 0.49 -8.08
CA VAL A 374 -23.64 0.87 -7.37
C VAL A 374 -22.66 1.38 -8.41
N THR A 375 -22.06 2.52 -8.16
CA THR A 375 -21.03 3.06 -9.03
C THR A 375 -19.72 2.29 -8.86
N VAL A 376 -19.13 1.89 -9.99
CA VAL A 376 -17.80 1.27 -9.98
C VAL A 376 -16.82 2.16 -10.73
N ALA A 377 -15.68 2.43 -10.12
CA ALA A 377 -14.67 3.29 -10.72
C ALA A 377 -13.25 2.72 -10.58
N VAL A 378 -12.37 3.15 -11.46
CA VAL A 378 -10.92 3.05 -11.31
C VAL A 378 -10.42 4.43 -10.91
N ILE A 379 -9.64 4.50 -9.83
CA ILE A 379 -8.99 5.73 -9.38
C ILE A 379 -7.53 5.36 -9.06
N PRO A 380 -6.56 5.83 -9.85
CA PRO A 380 -5.15 5.61 -9.57
C PRO A 380 -4.73 6.18 -8.22
N THR A 381 -4.00 5.37 -7.45
CA THR A 381 -3.44 5.84 -6.17
C THR A 381 -2.17 6.66 -6.39
N ASN A 382 -1.94 7.62 -5.50
CA ASN A 382 -0.70 8.39 -5.46
C ASN A 382 -0.29 8.56 -3.99
N GLU A 383 0.37 7.55 -3.45
CA GLU A 383 0.75 7.51 -2.03
C GLU A 383 1.79 8.59 -1.70
N GLU A 384 2.71 8.88 -2.61
CA GLU A 384 3.71 9.92 -2.40
C GLU A 384 3.07 11.31 -2.33
N LEU A 385 2.11 11.61 -3.21
CA LEU A 385 1.35 12.85 -3.15
C LEU A 385 0.51 12.94 -1.87
N ALA A 386 -0.10 11.83 -1.46
CA ALA A 386 -0.84 11.77 -0.20
C ALA A 386 0.05 12.09 1.01
N ILE A 387 1.27 11.52 1.05
CA ILE A 387 2.27 11.82 2.09
C ILE A 387 2.67 13.31 2.04
N ALA A 388 2.86 13.88 0.85
CA ALA A 388 3.17 15.30 0.72
C ALA A 388 2.03 16.18 1.25
N HIS A 389 0.76 15.85 0.97
CA HIS A 389 -0.40 16.57 1.49
C HIS A 389 -0.49 16.51 3.02
N GLU A 390 -0.31 15.32 3.62
CA GLU A 390 -0.28 15.13 5.08
C GLU A 390 0.88 15.94 5.71
N THR A 391 2.04 15.95 5.07
CA THR A 391 3.21 16.74 5.49
C THR A 391 2.90 18.22 5.53
N VAL A 392 2.34 18.77 4.45
CA VAL A 392 1.98 20.18 4.35
C VAL A 392 0.87 20.58 5.34
N ALA A 393 -0.11 19.69 5.55
CA ALA A 393 -1.22 19.93 6.48
C ALA A 393 -0.77 20.08 7.93
N LEU A 394 0.31 19.42 8.34
CA LEU A 394 0.86 19.52 9.69
C LEU A 394 1.76 20.74 9.90
N LEU A 395 2.22 21.40 8.83
CA LEU A 395 3.14 22.53 8.88
C LEU A 395 2.46 23.88 8.65
N LYS A 396 1.19 23.87 8.25
CA LYS A 396 0.32 25.05 8.11
C LYS A 396 -0.45 25.31 9.40
#